data_a08b0ad16b10de45a515abec99e17800
#
_entry.id   a08b0ad16b10de45a515abec99e17800
#
_cell.length_a   1.000
_cell.length_b   1.000
_cell.length_c   1.000
_cell.angle_alpha   90.00
_cell.angle_beta   90.00
_cell.angle_gamma   90.00
#
_symmetry.space_group_name_H-M   'P 1'
#
loop_
_entity.id
_entity.type
_entity.pdbx_description
1 polymer ?
#
loop_
_entity_poly.entity_id
_entity_poly.type
_entity_poly.pdbx_seq_one_letter_code
_entity_poly.pdbx_strand_id
1 'polypeptide(L)'
;MPTKFRIYTETFYNKTNAQRLPVMLYLTLSLVLAIVSTLSLNNKKQKKTRLVSSVLTWVMLIHTTLLLALRWYVSGHLPMSNGYETMQFMAWATLIVTLVMQKRFLPVKQFGPLLSSFALLVAMITDGNPQITQLMPVLQSPLLSVHVMVIMFSYALFGLTALIGLQGLIAHHRKQEEKEQQLAALSQFLLFPAVALIAIGIFIGAIWANVSWGRYWSWDSKETWALITMLIYSAPLHADIKWLRKAQHMHIYMLLAFLSVLMTYFGVNYFLSGMHSYA
;
A
#
# COMPACT_ATOMS: atom_id res chain seq x y z
N MET A 1 -32.19 -11.92 -10.71
CA MET A 1 -31.46 -13.16 -11.01
C MET A 1 -30.12 -12.78 -11.65
N PRO A 2 -28.99 -13.37 -11.25
CA PRO A 2 -27.71 -13.10 -11.91
C PRO A 2 -27.79 -13.59 -13.37
N THR A 3 -27.19 -12.82 -14.28
CA THR A 3 -27.13 -13.22 -15.71
C THR A 3 -26.26 -14.46 -15.86
N LYS A 4 -26.50 -15.31 -16.87
CA LYS A 4 -25.69 -16.52 -17.17
C LYS A 4 -24.19 -16.13 -17.30
N PHE A 5 -23.90 -14.96 -17.83
CA PHE A 5 -22.54 -14.45 -17.98
C PHE A 5 -21.89 -14.16 -16.62
N ARG A 6 -22.63 -13.60 -15.64
CA ARG A 6 -22.12 -13.34 -14.29
C ARG A 6 -21.78 -14.66 -13.56
N ILE A 7 -22.61 -15.68 -13.68
CA ILE A 7 -22.36 -17.02 -13.10
C ILE A 7 -21.12 -17.66 -13.74
N TYR A 8 -20.96 -17.54 -15.07
CA TYR A 8 -19.78 -18.06 -15.76
C TYR A 8 -18.50 -17.34 -15.30
N THR A 9 -18.54 -16.00 -15.19
CA THR A 9 -17.42 -15.18 -14.74
C THR A 9 -17.01 -15.49 -13.29
N GLU A 10 -18.01 -15.70 -12.42
CA GLU A 10 -17.78 -16.11 -11.03
C GLU A 10 -17.14 -17.50 -10.95
N THR A 11 -17.65 -18.45 -11.73
CA THR A 11 -17.09 -19.80 -11.80
C THR A 11 -15.65 -19.79 -12.35
N PHE A 12 -15.37 -18.97 -13.36
CA PHE A 12 -14.04 -18.79 -13.89
C PHE A 12 -13.11 -18.15 -12.84
N TYR A 13 -13.54 -17.09 -12.17
CA TYR A 13 -12.79 -16.42 -11.12
C TYR A 13 -12.43 -17.36 -9.96
N ASN A 14 -13.37 -18.19 -9.52
CA ASN A 14 -13.18 -19.12 -8.41
C ASN A 14 -12.36 -20.37 -8.81
N LYS A 15 -12.50 -20.88 -10.04
CA LYS A 15 -11.76 -22.06 -10.52
C LYS A 15 -10.31 -21.78 -10.88
N THR A 16 -10.06 -20.63 -11.44
CA THR A 16 -8.71 -20.26 -11.81
C THR A 16 -7.96 -19.85 -10.56
N ASN A 17 -7.31 -20.66 -9.83
CA ASN A 17 -6.27 -20.26 -8.84
C ASN A 17 -5.27 -19.24 -9.45
N ALA A 18 -5.81 -18.35 -10.30
CA ALA A 18 -5.17 -17.41 -11.21
C ALA A 18 -4.27 -16.41 -10.47
N GLN A 19 -4.35 -16.39 -9.14
CA GLN A 19 -3.61 -15.43 -8.32
C GLN A 19 -2.36 -16.02 -7.69
N ARG A 20 -2.35 -17.30 -7.28
CA ARG A 20 -1.23 -17.84 -6.50
C ARG A 20 0.08 -17.87 -7.27
N LEU A 21 0.10 -18.46 -8.44
CA LEU A 21 1.32 -18.57 -9.25
C LEU A 21 1.84 -17.20 -9.72
N PRO A 22 1.01 -16.30 -10.31
CA PRO A 22 1.45 -14.97 -10.67
C PRO A 22 2.01 -14.18 -9.49
N VAL A 23 1.39 -14.21 -8.30
CA VAL A 23 1.87 -13.46 -7.13
C VAL A 23 3.24 -13.93 -6.69
N MET A 24 3.48 -15.24 -6.64
CA MET A 24 4.80 -15.78 -6.31
C MET A 24 5.86 -15.38 -7.33
N LEU A 25 5.53 -15.41 -8.63
CA LEU A 25 6.44 -14.94 -9.69
C LEU A 25 6.71 -13.43 -9.59
N TYR A 26 5.70 -12.62 -9.30
CA TYR A 26 5.88 -11.18 -9.10
C TYR A 26 6.79 -10.89 -7.90
N LEU A 27 6.56 -11.56 -6.78
CA LEU A 27 7.35 -11.39 -5.56
C LEU A 27 8.82 -11.78 -5.79
N THR A 28 9.07 -12.98 -6.34
CA THR A 28 10.44 -13.44 -6.58
C THR A 28 11.18 -12.55 -7.58
N LEU A 29 10.54 -12.18 -8.70
CA LEU A 29 11.16 -11.33 -9.70
C LEU A 29 11.40 -9.91 -9.19
N SER A 30 10.42 -9.30 -8.50
CA SER A 30 10.58 -7.95 -7.95
C SER A 30 11.65 -7.89 -6.86
N LEU A 31 11.75 -8.92 -6.02
CA LEU A 31 12.78 -9.04 -5.00
C LEU A 31 14.19 -9.14 -5.63
N VAL A 32 14.36 -10.01 -6.61
CA VAL A 32 15.63 -10.15 -7.34
C VAL A 32 16.01 -8.82 -8.02
N LEU A 33 15.06 -8.16 -8.68
CA LEU A 33 15.30 -6.87 -9.32
C LEU A 33 15.68 -5.77 -8.31
N ALA A 34 15.03 -5.72 -7.16
CA ALA A 34 15.35 -4.77 -6.08
C ALA A 34 16.76 -5.01 -5.54
N ILE A 35 17.12 -6.28 -5.25
CA ILE A 35 18.45 -6.67 -4.77
C ILE A 35 19.52 -6.31 -5.81
N VAL A 36 19.37 -6.77 -7.06
CA VAL A 36 20.34 -6.53 -8.14
C VAL A 36 20.53 -5.03 -8.37
N SER A 37 19.43 -4.25 -8.35
CA SER A 37 19.50 -2.80 -8.57
C SER A 37 20.17 -2.06 -7.41
N THR A 38 19.96 -2.51 -6.18
CA THR A 38 20.56 -1.90 -4.97
C THR A 38 22.05 -2.23 -4.86
N LEU A 39 22.43 -3.46 -5.23
CA LEU A 39 23.79 -3.97 -5.04
C LEU A 39 24.71 -3.72 -6.24
N SER A 40 24.16 -3.59 -7.45
CA SER A 40 24.96 -3.49 -8.67
C SER A 40 25.59 -2.10 -8.84
N LEU A 41 26.88 -2.08 -9.05
CA LEU A 41 27.64 -0.89 -9.47
C LEU A 41 27.76 -0.79 -11.00
N ASN A 42 27.31 -1.80 -11.75
CA ASN A 42 27.45 -1.87 -13.19
C ASN A 42 26.28 -1.16 -13.90
N ASN A 43 26.57 -0.08 -14.63
CA ASN A 43 25.60 0.73 -15.35
C ASN A 43 24.75 -0.05 -16.38
N LYS A 44 25.34 -1.03 -17.08
CA LYS A 44 24.60 -1.89 -18.04
C LYS A 44 23.57 -2.76 -17.32
N LYS A 45 23.93 -3.38 -16.18
CA LYS A 45 22.99 -4.16 -15.37
C LYS A 45 21.88 -3.27 -14.84
N GLN A 46 22.20 -2.07 -14.34
CA GLN A 46 21.18 -1.13 -13.86
C GLN A 46 20.21 -0.71 -14.95
N LYS A 47 20.67 -0.45 -16.20
CA LYS A 47 19.78 -0.10 -17.32
C LYS A 47 18.83 -1.27 -17.65
N LYS A 48 19.32 -2.51 -17.64
CA LYS A 48 18.50 -3.70 -17.90
C LYS A 48 17.47 -3.93 -16.77
N THR A 49 17.87 -3.83 -15.50
CA THR A 49 16.94 -3.98 -14.37
C THR A 49 15.87 -2.90 -14.36
N ARG A 50 16.20 -1.65 -14.72
CA ARG A 50 15.23 -0.55 -14.87
C ARG A 50 14.17 -0.85 -15.93
N LEU A 51 14.57 -1.41 -17.09
CA LEU A 51 13.63 -1.79 -18.13
C LEU A 51 12.72 -2.92 -17.67
N VAL A 52 13.29 -3.98 -17.11
CA VAL A 52 12.52 -5.14 -16.61
C VAL A 52 11.56 -4.73 -15.49
N SER A 53 11.99 -3.88 -14.55
CA SER A 53 11.10 -3.36 -13.50
C SER A 53 9.93 -2.56 -14.09
N SER A 54 10.16 -1.78 -15.15
CA SER A 54 9.08 -1.03 -15.80
C SER A 54 8.08 -1.95 -16.50
N VAL A 55 8.56 -2.96 -17.22
CA VAL A 55 7.68 -3.96 -17.86
C VAL A 55 6.90 -4.73 -16.80
N LEU A 56 7.56 -5.17 -15.73
CA LEU A 56 6.90 -5.84 -14.61
C LEU A 56 5.80 -4.98 -13.99
N THR A 57 6.06 -3.68 -13.75
CA THR A 57 5.05 -2.74 -13.22
C THR A 57 3.81 -2.70 -14.12
N TRP A 58 3.98 -2.62 -15.44
CA TRP A 58 2.85 -2.62 -16.38
C TRP A 58 2.09 -3.93 -16.39
N VAL A 59 2.78 -5.07 -16.43
CA VAL A 59 2.16 -6.40 -16.39
C VAL A 59 1.35 -6.57 -15.11
N MET A 60 1.93 -6.23 -13.96
CA MET A 60 1.24 -6.30 -12.68
C MET A 60 0.04 -5.36 -12.61
N LEU A 61 0.17 -4.13 -13.13
CA LEU A 61 -0.95 -3.18 -13.12
C LEU A 61 -2.12 -3.68 -13.98
N ILE A 62 -1.86 -4.15 -15.19
CA ILE A 62 -2.90 -4.70 -16.06
C ILE A 62 -3.58 -5.88 -15.36
N HIS A 63 -2.79 -6.80 -14.80
CA HIS A 63 -3.31 -7.97 -14.09
C HIS A 63 -4.18 -7.58 -12.88
N THR A 64 -3.68 -6.71 -12.00
CA THR A 64 -4.44 -6.27 -10.81
C THR A 64 -5.67 -5.46 -11.18
N THR A 65 -5.61 -4.64 -12.24
CA THR A 65 -6.79 -3.90 -12.75
C THR A 65 -7.87 -4.87 -13.23
N LEU A 66 -7.49 -5.90 -14.00
CA LEU A 66 -8.43 -6.91 -14.48
C LEU A 66 -9.06 -7.69 -13.30
N LEU A 67 -8.26 -8.06 -12.30
CA LEU A 67 -8.77 -8.76 -11.11
C LEU A 67 -9.77 -7.91 -10.33
N LEU A 68 -9.45 -6.64 -10.06
CA LEU A 68 -10.34 -5.72 -9.36
C LEU A 68 -11.62 -5.45 -10.16
N ALA A 69 -11.51 -5.29 -11.49
CA ALA A 69 -12.67 -5.09 -12.36
C ALA A 69 -13.58 -6.31 -12.42
N LEU A 70 -13.00 -7.52 -12.53
CA LEU A 70 -13.77 -8.78 -12.49
C LEU A 70 -14.47 -8.95 -11.14
N ARG A 71 -13.77 -8.67 -10.04
CA ARG A 71 -14.35 -8.76 -8.71
C ARG A 71 -15.48 -7.75 -8.51
N TRP A 72 -15.30 -6.49 -8.94
CA TRP A 72 -16.35 -5.48 -8.92
C TRP A 72 -17.58 -5.92 -9.74
N TYR A 73 -17.37 -6.45 -10.95
CA TYR A 73 -18.45 -6.94 -11.79
C TYR A 73 -19.24 -8.08 -11.13
N VAL A 74 -18.53 -9.05 -10.52
CA VAL A 74 -19.15 -10.22 -9.89
C VAL A 74 -19.82 -9.84 -8.57
N SER A 75 -19.20 -9.02 -7.72
CA SER A 75 -19.74 -8.61 -6.43
C SER A 75 -20.89 -7.61 -6.55
N GLY A 76 -20.85 -6.75 -7.57
CA GLY A 76 -21.81 -5.64 -7.74
C GLY A 76 -21.52 -4.42 -6.87
N HIS A 77 -20.42 -4.41 -6.12
CA HIS A 77 -19.93 -3.30 -5.30
C HIS A 77 -18.43 -3.09 -5.49
N LEU A 78 -17.92 -1.93 -5.09
CA LEU A 78 -16.48 -1.66 -5.12
C LEU A 78 -15.73 -2.68 -4.24
N PRO A 79 -14.63 -3.27 -4.73
CA PRO A 79 -13.90 -4.32 -4.02
C PRO A 79 -13.01 -3.73 -2.90
N MET A 80 -13.63 -3.30 -1.81
CA MET A 80 -12.99 -2.68 -0.63
C MET A 80 -13.68 -3.06 0.68
N SER A 81 -14.37 -4.20 0.69
CA SER A 81 -15.23 -4.60 1.80
C SER A 81 -14.53 -5.45 2.85
N ASN A 82 -13.39 -6.04 2.52
CA ASN A 82 -12.65 -6.95 3.40
C ASN A 82 -11.13 -6.79 3.21
N GLY A 83 -10.36 -7.47 4.06
CA GLY A 83 -8.89 -7.40 4.07
C GLY A 83 -8.24 -7.85 2.76
N TYR A 84 -8.79 -8.89 2.13
CA TYR A 84 -8.33 -9.37 0.83
C TYR A 84 -8.46 -8.30 -0.27
N GLU A 85 -9.63 -7.68 -0.38
CA GLU A 85 -9.92 -6.65 -1.39
C GLU A 85 -9.10 -5.37 -1.18
N THR A 86 -8.98 -4.93 0.08
CA THR A 86 -8.20 -3.74 0.41
C THR A 86 -6.72 -3.92 0.16
N MET A 87 -6.16 -5.12 0.38
CA MET A 87 -4.77 -5.42 0.05
C MET A 87 -4.54 -5.50 -1.46
N GLN A 88 -5.46 -6.04 -2.23
CA GLN A 88 -5.40 -6.00 -3.70
C GLN A 88 -5.44 -4.56 -4.21
N PHE A 89 -6.32 -3.73 -3.63
CA PHE A 89 -6.38 -2.31 -3.98
C PHE A 89 -5.09 -1.57 -3.58
N MET A 90 -4.52 -1.86 -2.41
CA MET A 90 -3.22 -1.29 -1.99
C MET A 90 -2.10 -1.66 -2.98
N ALA A 91 -2.10 -2.91 -3.46
CA ALA A 91 -1.14 -3.35 -4.48
C ALA A 91 -1.31 -2.55 -5.78
N TRP A 92 -2.54 -2.37 -6.24
CA TRP A 92 -2.87 -1.57 -7.42
C TRP A 92 -2.49 -0.08 -7.23
N ALA A 93 -2.83 0.52 -6.09
CA ALA A 93 -2.48 1.90 -5.75
C ALA A 93 -0.96 2.12 -5.76
N THR A 94 -0.19 1.17 -5.21
CA THR A 94 1.28 1.18 -5.24
C THR A 94 1.82 1.19 -6.67
N LEU A 95 1.23 0.42 -7.57
CA LEU A 95 1.64 0.39 -8.99
C LEU A 95 1.30 1.71 -9.70
N ILE A 96 0.17 2.33 -9.42
CA ILE A 96 -0.19 3.66 -9.94
C ILE A 96 0.84 4.70 -9.48
N VAL A 97 1.13 4.77 -8.18
CA VAL A 97 2.17 5.67 -7.64
C VAL A 97 3.51 5.41 -8.32
N THR A 98 3.86 4.13 -8.50
CA THR A 98 5.10 3.74 -9.18
C THR A 98 5.14 4.25 -10.62
N LEU A 99 4.08 4.09 -11.39
CA LEU A 99 4.01 4.56 -12.78
C LEU A 99 4.15 6.08 -12.89
N VAL A 100 3.50 6.82 -12.01
CA VAL A 100 3.57 8.28 -12.01
C VAL A 100 4.98 8.76 -11.69
N MET A 101 5.65 8.09 -10.73
CA MET A 101 6.92 8.56 -10.17
C MET A 101 8.17 7.89 -10.76
N GLN A 102 8.05 6.74 -11.43
CA GLN A 102 9.19 5.92 -11.87
C GLN A 102 10.14 6.61 -12.86
N LYS A 103 9.66 7.60 -13.62
CA LYS A 103 10.50 8.35 -14.57
C LYS A 103 11.49 9.25 -13.83
N ARG A 104 11.10 9.79 -12.69
CA ARG A 104 11.86 10.77 -11.90
C ARG A 104 12.66 10.12 -10.77
N PHE A 105 12.09 9.08 -10.14
CA PHE A 105 12.65 8.47 -8.93
C PHE A 105 12.92 6.99 -9.12
N LEU A 106 14.20 6.65 -9.27
CA LEU A 106 14.65 5.28 -9.46
C LEU A 106 14.28 4.33 -8.28
N PRO A 107 14.41 4.73 -7.01
CA PRO A 107 14.02 3.86 -5.90
C PRO A 107 12.53 3.48 -5.94
N VAL A 108 11.65 4.41 -6.29
CA VAL A 108 10.21 4.11 -6.43
C VAL A 108 9.97 3.07 -7.52
N LYS A 109 10.67 3.19 -8.65
CA LYS A 109 10.60 2.21 -9.74
C LYS A 109 11.02 0.80 -9.32
N GLN A 110 11.98 0.69 -8.43
CA GLN A 110 12.53 -0.59 -7.97
C GLN A 110 11.67 -1.23 -6.89
N PHE A 111 11.20 -0.44 -5.94
CA PHE A 111 10.47 -0.92 -4.77
C PHE A 111 8.96 -0.97 -4.95
N GLY A 112 8.41 -0.25 -5.92
CA GLY A 112 6.97 -0.28 -6.18
C GLY A 112 6.44 -1.68 -6.51
N PRO A 113 7.01 -2.41 -7.50
CA PRO A 113 6.60 -3.78 -7.78
C PRO A 113 6.81 -4.73 -6.59
N LEU A 114 7.87 -4.53 -5.78
CA LEU A 114 8.12 -5.33 -4.59
C LEU A 114 7.04 -5.11 -3.52
N LEU A 115 6.72 -3.87 -3.20
CA LEU A 115 5.68 -3.53 -2.22
C LEU A 115 4.30 -4.03 -2.69
N SER A 116 3.99 -3.85 -3.97
CA SER A 116 2.76 -4.36 -4.58
C SER A 116 2.67 -5.89 -4.50
N SER A 117 3.74 -6.60 -4.83
CA SER A 117 3.78 -8.07 -4.74
C SER A 117 3.60 -8.55 -3.29
N PHE A 118 4.20 -7.83 -2.34
CA PHE A 118 4.04 -8.13 -0.92
C PHE A 118 2.60 -7.91 -0.46
N ALA A 119 1.94 -6.83 -0.87
CA ALA A 119 0.53 -6.61 -0.58
C ALA A 119 -0.38 -7.71 -1.16
N LEU A 120 -0.11 -8.17 -2.39
CA LEU A 120 -0.82 -9.31 -2.99
C LEU A 120 -0.57 -10.62 -2.23
N LEU A 121 0.67 -10.85 -1.77
CA LEU A 121 0.97 -12.01 -0.93
C LEU A 121 0.19 -11.97 0.39
N VAL A 122 0.14 -10.82 1.04
CA VAL A 122 -0.63 -10.63 2.28
C VAL A 122 -2.11 -10.88 2.03
N ALA A 123 -2.69 -10.38 0.92
CA ALA A 123 -4.06 -10.68 0.53
C ALA A 123 -4.33 -12.19 0.47
N MET A 124 -3.39 -12.96 -0.07
CA MET A 124 -3.53 -14.41 -0.19
C MET A 124 -3.42 -15.18 1.14
N ILE A 125 -2.63 -14.65 2.08
CA ILE A 125 -2.40 -15.31 3.38
C ILE A 125 -3.57 -15.04 4.33
N THR A 126 -4.08 -13.81 4.33
CA THR A 126 -5.12 -13.39 5.30
C THR A 126 -6.44 -14.11 5.07
N ASP A 127 -6.94 -14.17 3.83
CA ASP A 127 -8.30 -14.70 3.58
C ASP A 127 -8.42 -15.64 2.36
N GLY A 128 -7.32 -15.96 1.70
CA GLY A 128 -7.23 -17.00 0.67
C GLY A 128 -8.25 -17.00 -0.48
N ASN A 129 -8.73 -15.83 -0.91
CA ASN A 129 -9.82 -15.61 -1.86
C ASN A 129 -11.21 -15.74 -1.21
N PRO A 130 -11.58 -14.78 -0.36
CA PRO A 130 -12.85 -14.80 0.36
C PRO A 130 -14.03 -14.85 -0.60
N GLN A 131 -15.04 -15.63 -0.25
CA GLN A 131 -16.28 -15.69 -0.99
C GLN A 131 -16.92 -14.31 -1.09
N ILE A 132 -17.55 -14.05 -2.23
CA ILE A 132 -18.29 -12.80 -2.44
C ILE A 132 -19.62 -12.93 -1.69
N THR A 133 -19.74 -12.24 -0.56
CA THR A 133 -20.94 -12.19 0.27
C THR A 133 -21.67 -10.86 0.09
N GLN A 134 -22.95 -10.84 0.43
CA GLN A 134 -23.69 -9.57 0.47
C GLN A 134 -23.13 -8.67 1.57
N LEU A 135 -22.88 -7.41 1.23
CA LEU A 135 -22.42 -6.43 2.20
C LEU A 135 -23.53 -6.01 3.17
N MET A 136 -23.13 -5.82 4.43
CA MET A 136 -23.98 -5.12 5.39
C MET A 136 -24.31 -3.70 4.86
N PRO A 137 -25.52 -3.17 5.10
CA PRO A 137 -25.93 -1.86 4.57
C PRO A 137 -24.94 -0.73 4.88
N VAL A 138 -24.33 -0.73 6.07
CA VAL A 138 -23.35 0.27 6.49
C VAL A 138 -22.08 0.26 5.64
N LEU A 139 -21.70 -0.89 5.06
CA LEU A 139 -20.53 -1.04 4.19
C LEU A 139 -20.82 -0.70 2.72
N GLN A 140 -22.07 -0.48 2.34
CA GLN A 140 -22.44 -0.13 0.97
C GLN A 140 -22.27 1.37 0.66
N SER A 141 -21.78 2.15 1.62
CA SER A 141 -21.62 3.60 1.46
C SER A 141 -20.49 3.93 0.49
N PRO A 142 -20.76 4.73 -0.58
CA PRO A 142 -19.71 5.25 -1.46
C PRO A 142 -18.65 6.07 -0.71
N LEU A 143 -19.07 6.77 0.35
CA LEU A 143 -18.17 7.59 1.17
C LEU A 143 -17.13 6.73 1.91
N LEU A 144 -17.54 5.55 2.41
CA LEU A 144 -16.62 4.58 3.00
C LEU A 144 -15.60 4.10 1.95
N SER A 145 -16.05 3.78 0.74
CA SER A 145 -15.15 3.34 -0.33
C SER A 145 -14.11 4.40 -0.66
N VAL A 146 -14.50 5.67 -0.77
CA VAL A 146 -13.57 6.79 -1.00
C VAL A 146 -12.59 6.95 0.16
N HIS A 147 -13.08 6.86 1.42
CA HIS A 147 -12.23 6.86 2.61
C HIS A 147 -11.13 5.79 2.50
N VAL A 148 -11.52 4.53 2.27
CA VAL A 148 -10.58 3.40 2.17
C VAL A 148 -9.59 3.61 1.03
N MET A 149 -10.04 4.06 -0.16
CA MET A 149 -9.14 4.35 -1.28
C MET A 149 -8.05 5.35 -0.90
N VAL A 150 -8.42 6.47 -0.30
CA VAL A 150 -7.49 7.54 0.08
C VAL A 150 -6.48 7.05 1.12
N ILE A 151 -6.94 6.31 2.13
CA ILE A 151 -6.08 5.69 3.15
C ILE A 151 -5.10 4.70 2.51
N MET A 152 -5.53 3.84 1.59
CA MET A 152 -4.65 2.86 0.93
C MET A 152 -3.57 3.52 0.08
N PHE A 153 -3.87 4.63 -0.61
CA PHE A 153 -2.85 5.42 -1.32
C PHE A 153 -1.81 6.00 -0.35
N SER A 154 -2.25 6.51 0.81
CA SER A 154 -1.32 6.98 1.86
C SER A 154 -0.42 5.84 2.36
N TYR A 155 -0.98 4.67 2.65
CA TYR A 155 -0.22 3.51 3.12
C TYR A 155 0.76 2.99 2.07
N ALA A 156 0.42 3.03 0.79
CA ALA A 156 1.33 2.73 -0.30
C ALA A 156 2.56 3.66 -0.31
N LEU A 157 2.35 4.96 -0.10
CA LEU A 157 3.44 5.93 0.00
C LEU A 157 4.29 5.70 1.26
N PHE A 158 3.69 5.43 2.42
CA PHE A 158 4.42 5.10 3.65
C PHE A 158 5.24 3.81 3.50
N GLY A 159 4.70 2.78 2.86
CA GLY A 159 5.44 1.57 2.55
C GLY A 159 6.65 1.81 1.63
N LEU A 160 6.50 2.69 0.63
CA LEU A 160 7.62 3.10 -0.22
C LEU A 160 8.70 3.85 0.58
N THR A 161 8.32 4.76 1.51
CA THR A 161 9.31 5.47 2.35
C THR A 161 10.08 4.51 3.26
N ALA A 162 9.45 3.45 3.77
CA ALA A 162 10.11 2.42 4.56
C ALA A 162 11.16 1.65 3.73
N LEU A 163 10.81 1.21 2.50
CA LEU A 163 11.75 0.52 1.61
C LEU A 163 12.90 1.44 1.14
N ILE A 164 12.61 2.71 0.91
CA ILE A 164 13.64 3.73 0.63
C ILE A 164 14.54 3.93 1.86
N GLY A 165 13.98 3.93 3.05
CA GLY A 165 14.71 3.96 4.32
C GLY A 165 15.68 2.79 4.45
N LEU A 166 15.22 1.57 4.14
CA LEU A 166 16.10 0.39 4.11
C LEU A 166 17.26 0.56 3.11
N GLN A 167 16.99 1.05 1.90
CA GLN A 167 18.03 1.33 0.92
C GLN A 167 19.00 2.42 1.41
N GLY A 168 18.49 3.43 2.12
CA GLY A 168 19.31 4.49 2.71
C GLY A 168 20.29 3.95 3.77
N LEU A 169 19.85 3.04 4.63
CA LEU A 169 20.73 2.38 5.59
C LEU A 169 21.80 1.52 4.91
N ILE A 170 21.47 0.84 3.81
CA ILE A 170 22.44 0.11 3.00
C ILE A 170 23.47 1.08 2.38
N ALA A 171 23.00 2.25 1.90
CA ALA A 171 23.88 3.29 1.35
C ALA A 171 24.81 3.87 2.43
N HIS A 172 24.28 4.12 3.63
CA HIS A 172 25.06 4.55 4.80
C HIS A 172 26.16 3.53 5.16
N HIS A 173 25.80 2.25 5.31
CA HIS A 173 26.78 1.20 5.59
C HIS A 173 27.89 1.08 4.52
N ARG A 174 27.54 1.41 3.27
CA ARG A 174 28.49 1.45 2.14
C ARG A 174 29.24 2.77 2.00
N LYS A 175 29.07 3.70 2.93
CA LYS A 175 29.67 5.05 2.90
C LYS A 175 29.37 5.85 1.62
N GLN A 176 28.16 5.68 1.07
CA GLN A 176 27.65 6.39 -0.11
C GLN A 176 26.86 7.62 0.33
N GLU A 177 27.53 8.61 0.90
CA GLU A 177 26.89 9.76 1.57
C GLU A 177 25.94 10.55 0.66
N GLU A 178 26.32 10.82 -0.59
CA GLU A 178 25.48 11.54 -1.55
C GLU A 178 24.16 10.77 -1.82
N LYS A 179 24.26 9.46 -2.03
CA LYS A 179 23.09 8.61 -2.26
C LYS A 179 22.19 8.52 -1.03
N GLU A 180 22.79 8.41 0.16
CA GLU A 180 22.07 8.41 1.43
C GLU A 180 21.24 9.69 1.60
N GLN A 181 21.85 10.88 1.36
CA GLN A 181 21.14 12.16 1.43
C GLN A 181 20.02 12.28 0.39
N GLN A 182 20.26 11.83 -0.86
CA GLN A 182 19.25 11.81 -1.91
C GLN A 182 18.04 10.94 -1.53
N LEU A 183 18.27 9.80 -0.90
CA LEU A 183 17.21 8.88 -0.43
C LEU A 183 16.43 9.49 0.74
N ALA A 184 17.09 10.19 1.67
CA ALA A 184 16.43 10.90 2.76
C ALA A 184 15.52 12.03 2.22
N ALA A 185 16.04 12.83 1.29
CA ALA A 185 15.25 13.86 0.62
C ALA A 185 14.05 13.31 -0.15
N LEU A 186 14.21 12.16 -0.81
CA LEU A 186 13.11 11.47 -1.49
C LEU A 186 12.04 10.99 -0.48
N SER A 187 12.45 10.44 0.66
CA SER A 187 11.50 10.04 1.72
C SER A 187 10.70 11.25 2.22
N GLN A 188 11.36 12.39 2.49
CA GLN A 188 10.67 13.63 2.88
C GLN A 188 9.69 14.11 1.80
N PHE A 189 10.09 14.08 0.51
CA PHE A 189 9.21 14.46 -0.59
C PHE A 189 7.96 13.60 -0.66
N LEU A 190 8.08 12.29 -0.44
CA LEU A 190 6.93 11.36 -0.43
C LEU A 190 6.02 11.55 0.78
N LEU A 191 6.54 12.05 1.89
CA LEU A 191 5.74 12.30 3.10
C LEU A 191 4.67 13.37 2.88
N PHE A 192 4.94 14.42 2.09
CA PHE A 192 3.95 15.47 1.86
C PHE A 192 2.63 14.94 1.33
N PRO A 193 2.58 14.25 0.17
CA PRO A 193 1.33 13.67 -0.31
C PRO A 193 0.81 12.55 0.61
N ALA A 194 1.67 11.77 1.25
CA ALA A 194 1.25 10.68 2.11
C ALA A 194 0.49 11.19 3.35
N VAL A 195 1.04 12.20 4.03
CA VAL A 195 0.41 12.83 5.21
C VAL A 195 -0.85 13.59 4.82
N ALA A 196 -0.85 14.28 3.67
CA ALA A 196 -2.06 14.92 3.17
C ALA A 196 -3.18 13.91 2.90
N LEU A 197 -2.85 12.78 2.28
CA LEU A 197 -3.83 11.73 1.99
C LEU A 197 -4.37 11.06 3.27
N ILE A 198 -3.53 10.75 4.25
CA ILE A 198 -4.05 10.16 5.50
C ILE A 198 -4.94 11.16 6.24
N ALA A 199 -4.60 12.44 6.28
CA ALA A 199 -5.43 13.48 6.89
C ALA A 199 -6.79 13.58 6.18
N ILE A 200 -6.80 13.69 4.85
CA ILE A 200 -8.04 13.72 4.04
C ILE A 200 -8.84 12.44 4.29
N GLY A 201 -8.18 11.29 4.31
CA GLY A 201 -8.83 10.01 4.59
C GLY A 201 -9.51 9.99 5.96
N ILE A 202 -8.85 10.44 7.02
CA ILE A 202 -9.42 10.53 8.37
C ILE A 202 -10.66 11.44 8.36
N PHE A 203 -10.62 12.61 7.71
CA PHE A 203 -11.78 13.51 7.61
C PHE A 203 -12.96 12.87 6.88
N ILE A 204 -12.71 12.20 5.74
CA ILE A 204 -13.76 11.49 5.01
C ILE A 204 -14.36 10.38 5.88
N GLY A 205 -13.51 9.64 6.62
CA GLY A 205 -13.94 8.60 7.55
C GLY A 205 -14.79 9.15 8.69
N ALA A 206 -14.45 10.32 9.23
CA ALA A 206 -15.24 10.98 10.26
C ALA A 206 -16.64 11.38 9.74
N ILE A 207 -16.72 11.91 8.51
CA ILE A 207 -18.03 12.24 7.89
C ILE A 207 -18.86 10.97 7.72
N TRP A 208 -18.25 9.88 7.23
CA TRP A 208 -18.92 8.59 7.11
C TRP A 208 -19.39 8.05 8.46
N ALA A 209 -18.58 8.15 9.51
CA ALA A 209 -18.92 7.73 10.87
C ALA A 209 -20.13 8.50 11.40
N ASN A 210 -20.22 9.80 11.14
CA ASN A 210 -21.38 10.60 11.53
C ASN A 210 -22.66 10.16 10.80
N VAL A 211 -22.58 9.85 9.52
CA VAL A 211 -23.73 9.36 8.74
C VAL A 211 -24.17 7.99 9.21
N SER A 212 -23.21 7.11 9.57
CA SER A 212 -23.47 5.71 9.91
C SER A 212 -23.84 5.50 11.38
N TRP A 213 -23.27 6.28 12.29
CA TRP A 213 -23.35 6.09 13.75
C TRP A 213 -23.75 7.35 14.53
N GLY A 214 -24.01 8.48 13.84
CA GLY A 214 -24.45 9.74 14.46
C GLY A 214 -23.35 10.52 15.20
N ARG A 215 -22.07 10.21 14.99
CA ARG A 215 -20.94 10.92 15.59
C ARG A 215 -19.72 10.88 14.69
N TYR A 216 -18.99 11.99 14.64
CA TYR A 216 -17.80 12.13 13.80
C TYR A 216 -16.59 11.37 14.33
N TRP A 217 -16.51 11.18 15.65
CA TRP A 217 -15.37 10.60 16.35
C TRP A 217 -15.79 9.89 17.62
N SER A 218 -15.30 8.69 17.86
CA SER A 218 -15.67 7.86 19.02
C SER A 218 -14.48 7.34 19.82
N TRP A 219 -13.26 7.70 19.43
CA TRP A 219 -12.02 7.13 19.96
C TRP A 219 -11.92 5.62 19.75
N ASP A 220 -12.55 5.14 18.70
CA ASP A 220 -12.40 3.75 18.28
C ASP A 220 -10.93 3.44 18.00
N SER A 221 -10.56 2.16 18.14
CA SER A 221 -9.16 1.72 17.96
C SER A 221 -8.61 2.08 16.60
N LYS A 222 -9.40 1.99 15.50
CA LYS A 222 -8.95 2.37 14.15
C LYS A 222 -8.79 3.88 14.00
N GLU A 223 -9.70 4.66 14.53
CA GLU A 223 -9.63 6.13 14.52
C GLU A 223 -8.37 6.60 15.26
N THR A 224 -8.15 6.07 16.49
CA THR A 224 -7.02 6.41 17.32
C THR A 224 -5.69 6.04 16.68
N TRP A 225 -5.54 4.84 16.13
CA TRP A 225 -4.31 4.42 15.49
C TRP A 225 -4.06 5.11 14.15
N ALA A 226 -5.10 5.48 13.40
CA ALA A 226 -4.96 6.32 12.20
C ALA A 226 -4.42 7.71 12.56
N LEU A 227 -4.93 8.32 13.65
CA LEU A 227 -4.44 9.60 14.17
C LEU A 227 -2.97 9.48 14.64
N ILE A 228 -2.64 8.44 15.42
CA ILE A 228 -1.26 8.18 15.87
C ILE A 228 -0.33 8.04 14.66
N THR A 229 -0.72 7.28 13.64
CA THR A 229 0.07 7.11 12.41
C THR A 229 0.27 8.44 11.70
N MET A 230 -0.78 9.24 11.55
CA MET A 230 -0.69 10.58 10.97
C MET A 230 0.30 11.46 11.75
N LEU A 231 0.24 11.49 13.08
CA LEU A 231 1.13 12.29 13.91
C LEU A 231 2.59 11.84 13.81
N ILE A 232 2.86 10.53 13.83
CA ILE A 232 4.20 9.96 13.65
C ILE A 232 4.77 10.42 12.30
N TYR A 233 4.05 10.27 11.19
CA TYR A 233 4.55 10.66 9.88
C TYR A 233 4.56 12.17 9.63
N SER A 234 3.80 12.94 10.40
CA SER A 234 3.84 14.42 10.35
C SER A 234 5.07 14.99 11.04
N ALA A 235 5.60 14.31 12.06
CA ALA A 235 6.72 14.82 12.85
C ALA A 235 7.94 15.25 12.01
N PRO A 236 8.41 14.48 11.00
CA PRO A 236 9.52 14.90 10.15
C PRO A 236 9.24 16.12 9.28
N LEU A 237 7.97 16.47 9.05
CA LEU A 237 7.55 17.60 8.21
C LEU A 237 7.46 18.92 9.00
N HIS A 238 7.18 18.85 10.31
CA HIS A 238 6.92 20.04 11.12
C HIS A 238 8.10 20.49 11.95
N ALA A 239 9.05 19.62 12.18
CA ALA A 239 9.98 19.93 13.22
C ALA A 239 11.38 20.18 12.72
N ASP A 240 11.94 21.21 13.28
CA ASP A 240 13.37 21.40 13.38
C ASP A 240 13.97 20.36 14.37
N ILE A 241 13.56 19.08 14.19
CA ILE A 241 14.07 17.98 15.01
C ILE A 241 15.51 17.72 14.58
N LYS A 242 16.45 18.29 15.33
CA LYS A 242 17.90 18.19 15.06
C LYS A 242 18.36 16.74 14.79
N TRP A 243 17.75 15.79 15.49
CA TRP A 243 18.05 14.36 15.31
C TRP A 243 17.69 13.85 13.91
N LEU A 244 16.52 14.22 13.35
CA LEU A 244 16.06 13.82 12.02
C LEU A 244 16.77 14.52 10.85
N ARG A 245 17.56 15.56 11.12
CA ARG A 245 18.40 16.22 10.09
C ARG A 245 19.50 15.29 9.54
N LYS A 246 19.93 14.28 10.34
CA LYS A 246 20.89 13.28 9.87
C LYS A 246 20.15 12.25 9.01
N ALA A 247 20.62 12.04 7.77
CA ALA A 247 20.00 11.13 6.81
C ALA A 247 19.82 9.70 7.37
N GLN A 248 20.83 9.18 8.08
CA GLN A 248 20.74 7.88 8.75
C GLN A 248 19.55 7.79 9.70
N HIS A 249 19.35 8.80 10.53
CA HIS A 249 18.26 8.81 11.50
C HIS A 249 16.88 8.90 10.82
N MET A 250 16.79 9.68 9.72
CA MET A 250 15.59 9.71 8.90
C MET A 250 15.24 8.34 8.33
N HIS A 251 16.23 7.58 7.86
CA HIS A 251 16.02 6.23 7.36
C HIS A 251 15.54 5.26 8.44
N ILE A 252 16.15 5.30 9.63
CA ILE A 252 15.70 4.51 10.79
C ILE A 252 14.27 4.89 11.16
N TYR A 253 13.99 6.20 11.21
CA TYR A 253 12.66 6.69 11.54
C TYR A 253 11.58 6.18 10.58
N MET A 254 11.84 6.20 9.25
CA MET A 254 10.87 5.70 8.27
C MET A 254 10.57 4.21 8.43
N LEU A 255 11.57 3.40 8.79
CA LEU A 255 11.37 1.98 9.06
C LEU A 255 10.53 1.75 10.32
N LEU A 256 10.84 2.46 11.40
CA LEU A 256 10.10 2.34 12.67
C LEU A 256 8.69 2.91 12.55
N ALA A 257 8.52 4.05 11.86
CA ALA A 257 7.22 4.65 11.60
C ALA A 257 6.28 3.69 10.87
N PHE A 258 6.79 2.84 9.97
CA PHE A 258 5.97 1.88 9.24
C PHE A 258 5.31 0.83 10.16
N LEU A 259 5.86 0.58 11.33
CA LEU A 259 5.22 -0.27 12.34
C LEU A 259 3.85 0.28 12.79
N SER A 260 3.68 1.62 12.80
CA SER A 260 2.37 2.22 13.10
C SER A 260 1.33 1.93 12.02
N VAL A 261 1.73 1.88 10.74
CA VAL A 261 0.85 1.46 9.63
C VAL A 261 0.44 0.01 9.79
N LEU A 262 1.41 -0.88 10.10
CA LEU A 262 1.12 -2.30 10.34
C LEU A 262 0.20 -2.47 11.55
N MET A 263 0.40 -1.70 12.60
CA MET A 263 -0.47 -1.72 13.79
C MET A 263 -1.89 -1.24 13.43
N THR A 264 -2.02 -0.13 12.69
CA THR A 264 -3.32 0.42 12.29
C THR A 264 -4.09 -0.56 11.39
N TYR A 265 -3.40 -1.24 10.47
CA TYR A 265 -4.07 -2.13 9.53
C TYR A 265 -4.29 -3.54 10.10
N PHE A 266 -3.26 -4.16 10.64
CA PHE A 266 -3.32 -5.53 11.17
C PHE A 266 -3.56 -5.59 12.66
N GLY A 267 -2.81 -4.81 13.44
CA GLY A 267 -2.85 -4.86 14.90
C GLY A 267 -4.24 -4.58 15.46
N VAL A 268 -4.90 -3.55 14.92
CA VAL A 268 -6.27 -3.21 15.35
C VAL A 268 -7.26 -4.32 14.99
N ASN A 269 -7.14 -4.95 13.82
CA ASN A 269 -8.07 -6.00 13.40
C ASN A 269 -7.92 -7.29 14.19
N TYR A 270 -6.69 -7.65 14.61
CA TYR A 270 -6.42 -8.95 15.23
C TYR A 270 -6.29 -8.89 16.76
N PHE A 271 -5.94 -7.74 17.34
CA PHE A 271 -5.64 -7.63 18.78
C PHE A 271 -6.56 -6.67 19.53
N LEU A 272 -7.26 -5.77 18.83
CA LEU A 272 -8.10 -4.77 19.47
C LEU A 272 -9.55 -4.90 18.97
N SER A 273 -10.51 -4.79 19.89
CA SER A 273 -11.92 -4.72 19.55
C SER A 273 -12.33 -3.27 19.27
N GLY A 274 -13.29 -3.07 18.36
CA GLY A 274 -13.81 -1.75 18.04
C GLY A 274 -15.03 -1.81 17.12
N MET A 275 -15.69 -0.68 16.90
CA MET A 275 -16.88 -0.58 16.03
C MET A 275 -16.55 -0.86 14.55
N HIS A 276 -15.29 -0.78 14.17
CA HIS A 276 -14.78 -1.11 12.84
C HIS A 276 -14.34 -2.58 12.69
N SER A 277 -14.55 -3.41 13.70
CA SER A 277 -14.23 -4.86 13.63
C SER A 277 -15.38 -5.59 12.91
N TYR A 278 -15.29 -5.69 11.60
CA TYR A 278 -16.24 -6.43 10.76
C TYR A 278 -15.70 -7.83 10.38
N ALA A 279 -14.82 -8.39 11.18
CA ALA A 279 -14.29 -9.74 11.00
C ALA A 279 -15.21 -10.78 11.61
#